data_a933dc024baa7d7346793b94fca94ca8
#
_entry.id   a933dc024baa7d7346793b94fca94ca8
#
_cell.length_a   1.000
_cell.length_b   1.000
_cell.length_c   1.000
_cell.angle_alpha   90.00
_cell.angle_beta   90.00
_cell.angle_gamma   90.00
#
_symmetry.space_group_name_H-M   'P 1'
#
loop_
_entity.id
_entity.type
_entity.pdbx_description
1 polymer ?
#
loop_
_entity_poly.entity_id
_entity_poly.type
_entity_poly.pdbx_seq_one_letter_code
_entity_poly.pdbx_strand_id
1 'polypeptide(L)' 'MPSYYVNKNIQPTGEHEVHKEGCHRMPELQNRVYLGYFSNAIDAVREARRYYTNVD' A
#
# COMPACT_ATOMS: atom_id res chain seq x y z
N MET A 1 12.34 -3.38 -9.97
CA MET A 1 11.07 -3.59 -9.23
C MET A 1 10.87 -2.41 -8.28
N PRO A 2 9.71 -1.77 -8.33
CA PRO A 2 9.46 -0.64 -7.44
C PRO A 2 9.16 -1.08 -6.02
N SER A 3 9.34 -0.16 -5.08
CA SER A 3 8.89 -0.34 -3.71
C SER A 3 7.39 -0.03 -3.62
N TYR A 4 6.69 -0.74 -2.76
CA TYR A 4 5.27 -0.54 -2.54
C TYR A 4 5.00 -0.25 -1.07
N TYR A 5 3.94 0.52 -0.83
CA TYR A 5 3.52 0.93 0.51
C TYR A 5 2.01 0.82 0.63
N VAL A 6 1.52 0.61 1.83
CA VAL A 6 0.08 0.64 2.09
C VAL A 6 -0.24 1.79 3.05
N ASN A 7 -1.34 2.50 2.77
CA ASN A 7 -1.80 3.59 3.61
C ASN A 7 -2.34 3.02 4.93
N LYS A 8 -1.86 3.54 6.06
CA LYS A 8 -2.36 3.12 7.38
C LYS A 8 -3.79 3.55 7.61
N ASN A 9 -4.23 4.61 6.93
CA ASN A 9 -5.57 5.15 7.09
C ASN A 9 -6.53 4.55 6.08
N ILE A 10 -7.74 4.24 6.54
CA ILE A 10 -8.79 3.75 5.65
C ILE A 10 -9.28 4.92 4.78
N GLN A 11 -9.40 4.65 3.48
CA GLN A 11 -9.97 5.61 2.54
C GLN A 11 -11.50 5.64 2.66
N PRO A 12 -12.16 6.65 2.08
CA PRO A 12 -13.63 6.70 2.08
C PRO A 12 -14.30 5.45 1.51
N THR A 13 -13.59 4.70 0.68
CA THR A 13 -14.09 3.44 0.13
C THR A 13 -14.14 2.32 1.17
N GLY A 14 -13.51 2.52 2.33
CA GLY A 14 -13.43 1.50 3.37
C GLY A 14 -12.23 0.58 3.22
N GLU A 15 -11.29 0.93 2.37
CA GLU A 15 -10.12 0.11 2.08
C GLU A 15 -8.83 0.87 2.33
N HIS A 16 -7.76 0.11 2.67
CA HIS A 16 -6.40 0.63 2.73
C HIS A 16 -5.81 0.50 1.33
N GLU A 17 -5.35 1.61 0.76
CA GLU A 17 -4.81 1.60 -0.60
C GLU A 17 -3.32 1.32 -0.62
N VAL A 18 -2.90 0.52 -1.60
CA VAL A 18 -1.50 0.24 -1.87
C VAL A 18 -1.00 1.22 -2.92
N HIS A 19 0.17 1.79 -2.68
CA HIS A 19 0.77 2.78 -3.58
C HIS A 19 2.17 2.34 -3.98
N LYS A 20 2.48 2.55 -5.26
CA LYS A 20 3.81 2.30 -5.79
C LYS A 20 4.69 3.53 -5.52
N GLU A 21 5.98 3.28 -5.27
CA GLU A 21 6.97 4.33 -5.14
C GLU A 21 6.89 5.29 -6.32
N GLY A 22 6.96 6.58 -6.04
CA GLY A 22 6.84 7.61 -7.06
C GLY A 22 5.42 8.07 -7.32
N CYS A 23 4.43 7.43 -6.71
CA CYS A 23 3.05 7.86 -6.83
C CYS A 23 2.87 9.21 -6.11
N HIS A 24 2.30 10.20 -6.81
CA HIS A 24 2.11 11.52 -6.20
C HIS A 24 0.98 11.55 -5.17
N ARG A 25 0.22 10.46 -5.06
CA ARG A 25 -0.81 10.30 -4.01
C ARG A 25 -0.29 9.50 -2.83
N MET A 26 1.00 9.25 -2.76
CA MET A 26 1.62 8.50 -1.68
C MET A 26 1.34 9.18 -0.33
N PRO A 27 0.88 8.43 0.68
CA PRO A 27 0.71 8.99 2.02
C PRO A 27 2.06 9.43 2.60
N GLU A 28 2.01 10.28 3.60
CA GLU A 28 3.22 10.71 4.30
C GLU A 28 3.90 9.54 4.99
N LEU A 29 5.18 9.68 5.28
CA LEU A 29 6.00 8.61 5.82
C LEU A 29 5.39 7.96 7.07
N GLN A 30 4.85 8.77 7.98
CA GLN A 30 4.26 8.24 9.22
C GLN A 30 2.90 7.60 9.00
N ASN A 31 2.32 7.77 7.81
CA ASN A 31 0.97 7.26 7.49
C ASN A 31 1.00 6.10 6.50
N ARG A 32 2.15 5.46 6.34
CA ARG A 32 2.27 4.34 5.40
C ARG A 32 3.13 3.23 5.99
N VAL A 33 2.90 2.01 5.51
CA VAL A 33 3.70 0.85 5.87
C VAL A 33 4.44 0.38 4.63
N TYR A 34 5.75 0.20 4.75
CA TYR A 34 6.56 -0.32 3.65
C TYR A 34 6.26 -1.80 3.45
N LEU A 35 5.98 -2.18 2.21
CA LEU A 35 5.64 -3.56 1.88
C LEU A 35 6.81 -4.34 1.27
N GLY A 36 7.70 -3.67 0.55
CA GLY A 36 8.81 -4.30 -0.11
C GLY A 36 8.86 -4.02 -1.60
N TYR A 37 9.74 -4.72 -2.29
CA TYR A 37 9.89 -4.64 -3.74
C TYR A 37 9.03 -5.72 -4.39
N PHE A 38 8.21 -5.35 -5.36
CA PHE A 38 7.38 -6.31 -6.08
C PHE A 38 7.36 -5.95 -7.56
N SER A 39 7.18 -6.96 -8.40
CA SER A 39 7.12 -6.75 -9.85
C SER A 39 5.77 -6.20 -10.30
N ASN A 40 4.74 -6.30 -9.46
CA ASN A 40 3.40 -5.82 -9.78
C ASN A 40 2.63 -5.50 -8.52
N ALA A 41 1.51 -4.77 -8.69
CA ALA A 41 0.69 -4.34 -7.56
C ALA A 41 -0.07 -5.49 -6.91
N ILE A 42 -0.37 -6.55 -7.65
CA ILE A 42 -1.13 -7.69 -7.13
C ILE A 42 -0.36 -8.33 -5.98
N ASP A 43 0.94 -8.54 -6.16
CA ASP A 43 1.78 -9.14 -5.13
C ASP A 43 1.91 -8.21 -3.92
N ALA A 44 1.98 -6.89 -4.17
CA ALA A 44 2.05 -5.92 -3.08
C ALA A 44 0.75 -5.91 -2.27
N VAL A 45 -0.41 -6.00 -2.91
CA VAL A 45 -1.69 -6.07 -2.24
C VAL A 45 -1.77 -7.33 -1.38
N ARG A 46 -1.27 -8.44 -1.91
CA ARG A 46 -1.24 -9.71 -1.16
C ARG A 46 -0.39 -9.57 0.10
N GLU A 47 0.74 -8.90 0.01
CA GLU A 47 1.59 -8.64 1.17
C GLU A 47 0.88 -7.72 2.16
N ALA A 48 0.19 -6.69 1.69
CA ALA A 48 -0.53 -5.75 2.55
C ALA A 48 -1.63 -6.43 3.36
N ARG A 49 -2.21 -7.51 2.83
CA ARG A 49 -3.26 -8.25 3.52
C ARG A 49 -2.76 -8.96 4.77
N ARG A 50 -1.45 -9.03 4.97
CA ARG A 50 -0.87 -9.53 6.21
C ARG A 50 -1.01 -8.51 7.34
N TYR A 51 -1.26 -7.25 7.02
CA TYR A 51 -1.37 -6.16 7.98
C TYR A 51 -2.81 -5.69 8.15
N TYR A 52 -3.58 -5.72 7.08
CA TYR A 52 -4.96 -5.21 7.06
C TYR A 52 -5.84 -6.16 6.27
N THR A 53 -7.11 -6.27 6.67
CA THR A 53 -8.06 -7.16 5.98
C THR A 53 -8.66 -6.53 4.72
N ASN A 54 -8.86 -5.22 4.74
CA ASN A 54 -9.48 -4.50 3.63
C ASN A 54 -8.43 -3.71 2.87
N VAL A 55 -7.85 -4.33 1.85
CA VAL A 55 -6.76 -3.73 1.07
C VAL A 55 -7.12 -3.79 -0.42
N ASP A 56 -6.76 -2.70 -1.11
CA ASP A 56 -6.89 -2.62 -2.56
C ASP A 56 -5.63 -2.05 -3.19
#